data_d446bf69e0e4ccc4642e3f853cef18df
#
_entry.id   d446bf69e0e4ccc4642e3f853cef18df
#
_cell.length_a   1.000
_cell.length_b   1.000
_cell.length_c   1.000
_cell.angle_alpha   90.00
_cell.angle_beta   90.00
_cell.angle_gamma   90.00
#
_symmetry.space_group_name_H-M   'P 1'
#
loop_
_entity.id
_entity.type
_entity.pdbx_description
1 polymer ?
#
loop_
_entity_poly.entity_id
_entity_poly.type
_entity_poly.pdbx_seq_one_letter_code
_entity_poly.pdbx_strand_id
1 'polypeptide(L)'
;QHPLYVRIKAELDKDQNLSAEEKEYLLALLKNPGESGIDVKKDFFFFAAMEGTVEAPVMRGGLLLPIGDKAKFDALLARINEKSGVAPETKGGVSVIDLGKEGDAGVLCAYNDIAFMVYFVQNGADDLAGGVRKLFAQKSGESLMGDKAVAEQLARKNDINMVLSYGEILPMMNNPMLSSMPMMDALKGAMMVGSVNFEKGRIVTEAAV
;
A
#
# COMPACT_ATOMS: atom_id res chain seq x y z
N GLN A 1 10.67 -8.05 -25.22
CA GLN A 1 10.17 -7.13 -24.18
C GLN A 1 9.17 -7.86 -23.29
N HIS A 2 9.17 -7.54 -21.99
CA HIS A 2 8.26 -8.19 -21.05
C HIS A 2 6.79 -7.85 -21.43
N PRO A 3 5.84 -8.82 -21.41
CA PRO A 3 4.45 -8.59 -21.84
C PRO A 3 3.77 -7.41 -21.12
N LEU A 4 4.05 -7.23 -19.83
CA LEU A 4 3.55 -6.10 -19.04
C LEU A 4 3.98 -4.74 -19.62
N TYR A 5 5.26 -4.62 -20.02
CA TYR A 5 5.76 -3.38 -20.63
C TYR A 5 5.03 -3.04 -21.93
N VAL A 6 4.79 -4.05 -22.77
CA VAL A 6 4.05 -3.87 -24.03
C VAL A 6 2.63 -3.38 -23.78
N ARG A 7 1.97 -3.95 -22.78
CA ARG A 7 0.60 -3.58 -22.39
C ARG A 7 0.53 -2.15 -21.83
N ILE A 8 1.42 -1.81 -20.89
CA ILE A 8 1.46 -0.46 -20.31
C ILE A 8 1.78 0.57 -21.38
N LYS A 9 2.75 0.29 -22.28
CA LYS A 9 3.06 1.18 -23.40
C LYS A 9 1.83 1.43 -24.27
N ALA A 10 1.07 0.40 -24.60
CA ALA A 10 -0.13 0.51 -25.42
C ALA A 10 -1.23 1.36 -24.75
N GLU A 11 -1.35 1.32 -23.42
CA GLU A 11 -2.29 2.17 -22.69
C GLU A 11 -1.78 3.63 -22.62
N LEU A 12 -0.49 3.85 -22.36
CA LEU A 12 0.10 5.19 -22.38
C LEU A 12 -0.02 5.86 -23.76
N ASP A 13 0.16 5.09 -24.84
CA ASP A 13 0.04 5.62 -26.21
C ASP A 13 -1.38 6.15 -26.52
N LYS A 14 -2.43 5.58 -25.87
CA LYS A 14 -3.82 6.01 -26.02
C LYS A 14 -4.17 7.26 -25.19
N ASP A 15 -3.42 7.53 -24.14
CA ASP A 15 -3.70 8.66 -23.26
C ASP A 15 -3.39 9.97 -23.99
N GLN A 16 -4.42 10.79 -24.19
CA GLN A 16 -4.32 12.09 -24.87
C GLN A 16 -3.90 13.23 -23.94
N ASN A 17 -3.94 13.02 -22.64
CA ASN A 17 -3.57 14.04 -21.65
C ASN A 17 -2.06 14.08 -21.40
N LEU A 18 -1.33 13.02 -21.76
CA LEU A 18 0.11 12.93 -21.63
C LEU A 18 0.81 13.39 -22.91
N SER A 19 1.76 14.29 -22.78
CA SER A 19 2.67 14.68 -23.87
C SER A 19 3.59 13.51 -24.29
N ALA A 20 4.18 13.60 -25.45
CA ALA A 20 5.13 12.60 -25.93
C ALA A 20 6.33 12.44 -24.97
N GLU A 21 6.84 13.55 -24.42
CA GLU A 21 7.94 13.57 -23.45
C GLU A 21 7.57 12.85 -22.13
N GLU A 22 6.33 13.04 -21.65
CA GLU A 22 5.85 12.35 -20.46
C GLU A 22 5.73 10.84 -20.65
N LYS A 23 5.19 10.45 -21.79
CA LYS A 23 5.10 9.02 -22.15
C LYS A 23 6.47 8.38 -22.22
N GLU A 24 7.43 9.05 -22.83
CA GLU A 24 8.81 8.58 -22.92
C GLU A 24 9.46 8.47 -21.54
N TYR A 25 9.27 9.47 -20.70
CA TYR A 25 9.77 9.46 -19.31
C TYR A 25 9.18 8.31 -18.49
N LEU A 26 7.86 8.13 -18.52
CA LEU A 26 7.20 7.02 -17.82
C LEU A 26 7.67 5.66 -18.33
N LEU A 27 7.87 5.52 -19.64
CA LEU A 27 8.42 4.30 -20.24
C LEU A 27 9.89 4.07 -19.83
N ALA A 28 10.68 5.13 -19.64
CA ALA A 28 12.04 5.03 -19.14
C ALA A 28 12.05 4.56 -17.67
N LEU A 29 11.17 5.08 -16.81
CA LEU A 29 11.00 4.61 -15.44
C LEU A 29 10.55 3.14 -15.37
N LEU A 30 9.66 2.71 -16.26
CA LEU A 30 9.26 1.29 -16.35
C LEU A 30 10.41 0.37 -16.76
N LYS A 31 11.33 0.84 -17.59
CA LYS A 31 12.53 0.07 -17.97
C LYS A 31 13.57 0.02 -16.86
N ASN A 32 13.71 1.10 -16.12
CA ASN A 32 14.65 1.23 -15.02
C ASN A 32 13.96 1.89 -13.81
N PRO A 33 13.16 1.13 -13.03
CA PRO A 33 12.40 1.68 -11.90
C PRO A 33 13.27 2.36 -10.83
N GLY A 34 14.56 1.99 -10.71
CA GLY A 34 15.50 2.63 -9.81
C GLY A 34 15.78 4.12 -10.12
N GLU A 35 15.45 4.60 -11.32
CA GLU A 35 15.53 6.02 -11.66
C GLU A 35 14.42 6.86 -11.00
N SER A 36 13.38 6.23 -10.47
CA SER A 36 12.38 6.89 -9.65
C SER A 36 12.87 7.25 -8.24
N GLY A 37 14.01 6.71 -7.81
CA GLY A 37 14.48 6.79 -6.44
C GLY A 37 13.87 5.73 -5.51
N ILE A 38 12.92 4.92 -5.97
CA ILE A 38 12.35 3.79 -5.21
C ILE A 38 13.35 2.63 -5.20
N ASP A 39 13.55 2.03 -4.02
CA ASP A 39 14.41 0.84 -3.87
C ASP A 39 13.64 -0.43 -4.24
N VAL A 40 13.65 -0.77 -5.52
CA VAL A 40 12.96 -1.95 -6.06
C VAL A 40 13.58 -3.29 -5.64
N LYS A 41 14.64 -3.28 -4.85
CA LYS A 41 15.28 -4.49 -4.29
C LYS A 41 14.80 -4.80 -2.88
N LYS A 42 14.08 -3.87 -2.27
CA LYS A 42 13.44 -4.03 -0.95
C LYS A 42 11.98 -4.42 -1.09
N ASP A 43 11.41 -4.91 -0.02
CA ASP A 43 10.02 -5.31 0.04
C ASP A 43 9.08 -4.12 -0.11
N PHE A 44 7.99 -4.33 -0.82
CA PHE A 44 6.85 -3.43 -0.92
C PHE A 44 5.75 -3.95 0.00
N PHE A 45 5.05 -3.04 0.68
CA PHE A 45 3.99 -3.41 1.59
C PHE A 45 2.67 -2.85 1.10
N PHE A 46 1.71 -3.73 0.85
CA PHE A 46 0.32 -3.37 0.67
C PHE A 46 -0.45 -3.74 1.93
N PHE A 47 -1.30 -2.84 2.41
CA PHE A 47 -2.19 -3.12 3.52
C PHE A 47 -3.59 -2.61 3.22
N ALA A 48 -4.58 -3.27 3.80
CA ALA A 48 -5.96 -2.81 3.83
C ALA A 48 -6.53 -3.12 5.21
N ALA A 49 -7.31 -2.20 5.73
CA ALA A 49 -8.05 -2.33 6.98
C ALA A 49 -9.49 -1.89 6.76
N MET A 50 -10.38 -2.51 7.50
CA MET A 50 -11.79 -2.15 7.51
C MET A 50 -12.21 -1.86 8.95
N GLU A 51 -12.83 -0.73 9.18
CA GLU A 51 -13.27 -0.23 10.47
C GLU A 51 -14.76 0.13 10.41
N GLY A 52 -15.36 0.42 11.56
CA GLY A 52 -16.75 0.84 11.64
C GLY A 52 -17.74 -0.32 11.79
N THR A 53 -18.94 -0.16 11.25
CA THR A 53 -20.00 -1.17 11.30
C THR A 53 -20.27 -1.76 9.92
N VAL A 54 -21.03 -2.86 9.87
CA VAL A 54 -21.44 -3.49 8.60
C VAL A 54 -22.26 -2.52 7.74
N GLU A 55 -23.05 -1.66 8.36
CA GLU A 55 -23.91 -0.69 7.68
C GLU A 55 -23.12 0.55 7.20
N ALA A 56 -22.00 0.85 7.86
CA ALA A 56 -21.15 1.99 7.55
C ALA A 56 -19.64 1.61 7.67
N PRO A 57 -19.15 0.74 6.77
CA PRO A 57 -17.76 0.32 6.80
C PRO A 57 -16.84 1.46 6.29
N VAL A 58 -15.78 1.73 7.01
CA VAL A 58 -14.69 2.60 6.58
C VAL A 58 -13.54 1.72 6.10
N MET A 59 -13.20 1.83 4.84
CA MET A 59 -12.03 1.12 4.28
C MET A 59 -10.83 2.04 4.22
N ARG A 60 -9.70 1.57 4.72
CA ARG A 60 -8.41 2.25 4.64
C ARG A 60 -7.39 1.31 4.02
N GLY A 61 -6.47 1.86 3.26
CA GLY A 61 -5.40 1.04 2.73
C GLY A 61 -4.27 1.86 2.15
N GLY A 62 -3.21 1.18 1.79
CA GLY A 62 -2.07 1.85 1.20
C GLY A 62 -1.05 0.91 0.62
N LEU A 63 -0.21 1.49 -0.21
CA LEU A 63 0.99 0.88 -0.76
C LEU A 63 2.19 1.66 -0.26
N LEU A 64 3.07 1.00 0.48
CA LEU A 64 4.30 1.57 1.02
C LEU A 64 5.49 1.07 0.20
N LEU A 65 6.29 2.01 -0.29
CA LEU A 65 7.46 1.78 -1.10
C LEU A 65 8.69 2.37 -0.41
N PRO A 66 9.81 1.63 -0.29
CA PRO A 66 11.04 2.17 0.27
C PRO A 66 11.73 3.13 -0.70
N ILE A 67 12.24 4.25 -0.18
CA ILE A 67 13.08 5.17 -0.94
C ILE A 67 14.54 4.72 -0.76
N GLY A 68 15.23 4.52 -1.88
CA GLY A 68 16.63 4.13 -1.91
C GLY A 68 17.58 5.26 -2.33
N ASP A 69 17.07 6.16 -3.16
CA ASP A 69 17.79 7.36 -3.61
C ASP A 69 16.87 8.58 -3.47
N LYS A 70 17.06 9.30 -2.37
CA LYS A 70 16.25 10.48 -2.04
C LYS A 70 16.37 11.58 -3.10
N ALA A 71 17.56 11.79 -3.67
CA ALA A 71 17.77 12.84 -4.66
C ALA A 71 16.98 12.57 -5.96
N LYS A 72 16.98 11.31 -6.44
CA LYS A 72 16.18 10.91 -7.60
C LYS A 72 14.69 10.99 -7.29
N PHE A 73 14.28 10.57 -6.10
CA PHE A 73 12.89 10.63 -5.69
C PHE A 73 12.39 12.07 -5.61
N ASP A 74 13.18 12.99 -5.04
CA ASP A 74 12.83 14.41 -4.99
C ASP A 74 12.74 15.04 -6.39
N ALA A 75 13.62 14.65 -7.31
CA ALA A 75 13.56 15.11 -8.69
C ALA A 75 12.29 14.60 -9.41
N LEU A 76 11.88 13.36 -9.18
CA LEU A 76 10.61 12.83 -9.67
C LEU A 76 9.41 13.63 -9.12
N LEU A 77 9.38 13.85 -7.80
CA LEU A 77 8.31 14.62 -7.16
C LEU A 77 8.26 16.07 -7.65
N ALA A 78 9.39 16.73 -7.80
CA ALA A 78 9.45 18.09 -8.32
C ALA A 78 8.79 18.18 -9.71
N ARG A 79 9.08 17.20 -10.58
CA ARG A 79 8.47 17.13 -11.91
C ARG A 79 6.95 16.89 -11.87
N ILE A 80 6.49 16.02 -10.94
CA ILE A 80 5.06 15.76 -10.73
C ILE A 80 4.36 17.04 -10.21
N ASN A 81 4.94 17.69 -9.20
CA ASN A 81 4.37 18.88 -8.58
C ASN A 81 4.30 20.06 -9.54
N GLU A 82 5.34 20.26 -10.37
CA GLU A 82 5.35 21.31 -11.41
C GLU A 82 4.17 21.17 -12.38
N LYS A 83 3.81 19.93 -12.71
CA LYS A 83 2.71 19.65 -13.64
C LYS A 83 1.34 19.66 -13.00
N SER A 84 1.22 19.08 -11.81
CA SER A 84 -0.06 18.99 -11.08
C SER A 84 -0.45 20.33 -10.45
N GLY A 85 0.51 21.21 -10.21
CA GLY A 85 0.31 22.46 -9.46
C GLY A 85 0.02 22.23 -7.97
N VAL A 86 0.15 21.00 -7.48
CA VAL A 86 -0.11 20.62 -6.08
C VAL A 86 1.19 20.62 -5.31
N ALA A 87 1.31 21.50 -4.31
CA ALA A 87 2.47 21.55 -3.43
C ALA A 87 2.29 20.59 -2.22
N PRO A 88 3.33 19.87 -1.81
CA PRO A 88 3.28 19.04 -0.61
C PRO A 88 3.19 19.89 0.66
N GLU A 89 2.36 19.49 1.60
CA GLU A 89 2.34 20.02 2.97
C GLU A 89 3.24 19.19 3.88
N THR A 90 4.32 19.79 4.40
CA THR A 90 5.25 19.11 5.29
C THR A 90 4.97 19.44 6.75
N LYS A 91 4.75 18.41 7.58
CA LYS A 91 4.58 18.54 9.03
C LYS A 91 5.14 17.31 9.74
N GLY A 92 5.94 17.53 10.78
CA GLY A 92 6.53 16.44 11.56
C GLY A 92 7.46 15.53 10.75
N GLY A 93 8.16 16.05 9.73
CA GLY A 93 9.05 15.28 8.87
C GLY A 93 8.32 14.41 7.82
N VAL A 94 7.01 14.54 7.69
CA VAL A 94 6.21 13.84 6.68
C VAL A 94 5.57 14.86 5.75
N SER A 95 5.86 14.72 4.46
CA SER A 95 5.24 15.51 3.38
C SER A 95 4.02 14.77 2.85
N VAL A 96 2.93 15.49 2.61
CA VAL A 96 1.66 14.96 2.12
C VAL A 96 1.25 15.75 0.89
N ILE A 97 0.87 15.05 -0.16
CA ILE A 97 0.26 15.57 -1.40
C ILE A 97 -1.17 15.04 -1.43
N ASP A 98 -2.15 15.91 -1.28
CA ASP A 98 -3.57 15.56 -1.41
C ASP A 98 -3.93 15.46 -2.88
N LEU A 99 -4.35 14.29 -3.33
CA LEU A 99 -4.77 14.03 -4.70
C LEU A 99 -6.27 14.30 -4.91
N GLY A 100 -6.96 14.71 -3.83
CA GLY A 100 -8.36 15.04 -3.86
C GLY A 100 -9.27 13.93 -3.36
N LYS A 101 -10.55 14.28 -3.34
CA LYS A 101 -11.64 13.40 -2.92
C LYS A 101 -12.64 13.26 -4.06
N GLU A 102 -13.15 12.04 -4.25
CA GLU A 102 -14.27 11.76 -5.14
C GLU A 102 -15.38 11.08 -4.33
N GLY A 103 -16.45 11.82 -4.06
CA GLY A 103 -17.49 11.40 -3.12
C GLY A 103 -16.92 11.18 -1.71
N ASP A 104 -17.14 9.97 -1.17
CA ASP A 104 -16.66 9.58 0.16
C ASP A 104 -15.28 8.91 0.14
N ALA A 105 -14.63 8.86 -1.02
CA ALA A 105 -13.29 8.33 -1.20
C ALA A 105 -12.25 9.44 -1.28
N GLY A 106 -11.11 9.25 -0.66
CA GLY A 106 -9.98 10.16 -0.73
C GLY A 106 -8.68 9.41 -0.94
N VAL A 107 -7.78 10.02 -1.70
CA VAL A 107 -6.44 9.49 -1.98
C VAL A 107 -5.40 10.56 -1.74
N LEU A 108 -4.32 10.19 -1.10
CA LEU A 108 -3.14 11.05 -0.95
C LEU A 108 -1.84 10.27 -1.15
N CYS A 109 -0.78 11.00 -1.45
CA CYS A 109 0.57 10.50 -1.34
C CYS A 109 1.25 11.11 -0.12
N ALA A 110 2.01 10.31 0.61
CA ALA A 110 2.81 10.77 1.74
C ALA A 110 4.21 10.21 1.68
N TYR A 111 5.20 10.96 2.16
CA TYR A 111 6.58 10.51 2.13
C TYR A 111 7.44 11.20 3.20
N ASN A 112 8.52 10.53 3.54
CA ASN A 112 9.65 11.07 4.31
C ASN A 112 10.96 10.71 3.60
N ASP A 113 12.10 10.71 4.31
CA ASP A 113 13.39 10.40 3.69
C ASP A 113 13.60 8.92 3.33
N ILE A 114 12.79 8.02 3.88
CA ILE A 114 13.00 6.56 3.76
C ILE A 114 11.85 5.82 3.08
N ALA A 115 10.66 6.41 3.03
CA ALA A 115 9.47 5.73 2.53
C ALA A 115 8.51 6.69 1.81
N PHE A 116 7.85 6.16 0.79
CA PHE A 116 6.76 6.76 0.05
C PHE A 116 5.51 5.89 0.20
N MET A 117 4.37 6.48 0.45
CA MET A 117 3.09 5.79 0.61
C MET A 117 2.03 6.43 -0.28
N VAL A 118 1.31 5.60 -1.03
CA VAL A 118 -0.01 5.94 -1.56
C VAL A 118 -1.04 5.44 -0.57
N TYR A 119 -1.88 6.33 -0.05
CA TYR A 119 -2.87 6.04 0.99
C TYR A 119 -4.26 6.39 0.49
N PHE A 120 -5.22 5.51 0.73
CA PHE A 120 -6.61 5.75 0.38
C PHE A 120 -7.54 5.47 1.56
N VAL A 121 -8.67 6.17 1.57
CA VAL A 121 -9.77 5.95 2.50
C VAL A 121 -11.08 6.02 1.73
N GLN A 122 -12.01 5.14 2.05
CA GLN A 122 -13.37 5.16 1.56
C GLN A 122 -14.33 5.20 2.76
N ASN A 123 -15.38 6.04 2.66
CA ASN A 123 -16.39 6.27 3.69
C ASN A 123 -15.84 6.81 5.02
N GLY A 124 -14.78 7.61 5.01
CA GLY A 124 -14.19 8.14 6.25
C GLY A 124 -13.04 9.13 5.99
N ALA A 125 -13.18 9.94 4.95
CA ALA A 125 -12.09 10.77 4.44
C ALA A 125 -11.90 12.12 5.16
N ASP A 126 -12.31 12.29 6.43
CA ASP A 126 -12.29 13.61 7.09
C ASP A 126 -10.89 14.07 7.47
N ASP A 127 -9.98 13.19 7.87
CA ASP A 127 -8.58 13.52 8.21
C ASP A 127 -7.60 12.50 7.64
N LEU A 128 -7.51 12.43 6.32
CA LEU A 128 -6.54 11.58 5.62
C LEU A 128 -5.10 11.90 5.99
N ALA A 129 -4.76 13.18 6.00
CA ALA A 129 -3.40 13.64 6.29
C ALA A 129 -2.98 13.32 7.73
N GLY A 130 -3.87 13.48 8.71
CA GLY A 130 -3.60 13.07 10.08
C GLY A 130 -3.47 11.57 10.23
N GLY A 131 -4.32 10.80 9.55
CA GLY A 131 -4.25 9.34 9.53
C GLY A 131 -2.92 8.82 9.02
N VAL A 132 -2.46 9.29 7.86
CA VAL A 132 -1.19 8.84 7.28
C VAL A 132 0.02 9.29 8.11
N ARG A 133 0.00 10.50 8.69
CA ARG A 133 1.08 10.94 9.57
C ARG A 133 1.20 10.08 10.83
N LYS A 134 0.08 9.59 11.38
CA LYS A 134 0.09 8.62 12.49
C LYS A 134 0.77 7.31 12.08
N LEU A 135 0.51 6.80 10.87
CA LEU A 135 1.17 5.60 10.36
C LEU A 135 2.69 5.79 10.27
N PHE A 136 3.15 6.92 9.75
CA PHE A 136 4.60 7.22 9.69
C PHE A 136 5.24 7.42 11.06
N ALA A 137 4.48 7.86 12.07
CA ALA A 137 4.96 8.05 13.44
C ALA A 137 4.88 6.78 14.30
N GLN A 138 4.27 5.71 13.79
CA GLN A 138 4.06 4.46 14.52
C GLN A 138 5.38 3.79 14.86
N LYS A 139 5.54 3.37 16.11
CA LYS A 139 6.71 2.63 16.58
C LYS A 139 6.55 1.15 16.19
N SER A 140 7.68 0.44 16.04
CA SER A 140 7.65 -0.98 15.65
C SER A 140 6.83 -1.87 16.59
N GLY A 141 6.83 -1.60 17.89
CA GLY A 141 6.01 -2.33 18.87
C GLY A 141 4.50 -2.02 18.81
N GLU A 142 4.10 -0.97 18.11
CA GLU A 142 2.70 -0.59 17.87
C GLU A 142 2.21 -1.06 16.50
N SER A 143 3.10 -1.61 15.69
CA SER A 143 2.83 -2.14 14.35
C SER A 143 2.64 -3.67 14.41
N LEU A 144 2.23 -4.27 13.29
CA LEU A 144 2.16 -5.72 13.13
C LEU A 144 3.49 -6.42 13.45
N MET A 145 4.63 -5.72 13.36
CA MET A 145 5.94 -6.24 13.76
C MET A 145 6.07 -6.46 15.27
N GLY A 146 5.17 -5.92 16.09
CA GLY A 146 5.07 -6.22 17.52
C GLY A 146 4.56 -7.64 17.80
N ASP A 147 3.83 -8.24 16.86
CA ASP A 147 3.43 -9.65 16.94
C ASP A 147 4.57 -10.55 16.46
N LYS A 148 4.93 -11.54 17.30
CA LYS A 148 6.09 -12.42 17.02
C LYS A 148 5.86 -13.29 15.78
N ALA A 149 4.66 -13.85 15.62
CA ALA A 149 4.36 -14.73 14.47
C ALA A 149 4.39 -13.94 13.16
N VAL A 150 3.86 -12.71 13.16
CA VAL A 150 3.92 -11.80 12.03
C VAL A 150 5.36 -11.42 11.71
N ALA A 151 6.15 -11.03 12.72
CA ALA A 151 7.55 -10.64 12.52
C ALA A 151 8.38 -11.80 11.95
N GLU A 152 8.19 -13.03 12.47
CA GLU A 152 8.84 -14.23 11.95
C GLU A 152 8.42 -14.54 10.51
N GLN A 153 7.14 -14.39 10.19
CA GLN A 153 6.66 -14.59 8.81
C GLN A 153 7.24 -13.58 7.84
N LEU A 154 7.21 -12.29 8.19
CA LEU A 154 7.73 -11.21 7.34
C LEU A 154 9.26 -11.25 7.18
N ALA A 155 9.98 -11.87 8.13
CA ALA A 155 11.43 -12.11 8.02
C ALA A 155 11.79 -13.24 7.04
N ARG A 156 10.83 -14.08 6.63
CA ARG A 156 11.06 -15.14 5.64
C ARG A 156 11.24 -14.55 4.25
N LYS A 157 12.17 -15.10 3.49
CA LYS A 157 12.41 -14.73 2.08
C LYS A 157 11.44 -15.45 1.15
N ASN A 158 10.18 -15.06 1.20
CA ASN A 158 9.16 -15.50 0.26
C ASN A 158 8.93 -14.40 -0.79
N ASP A 159 8.39 -14.79 -1.95
CA ASP A 159 8.02 -13.81 -2.99
C ASP A 159 6.88 -12.90 -2.52
N ILE A 160 5.90 -13.47 -1.80
CA ILE A 160 4.83 -12.72 -1.14
C ILE A 160 4.63 -13.27 0.28
N ASN A 161 4.63 -12.40 1.28
CA ASN A 161 4.15 -12.69 2.61
C ASN A 161 2.78 -12.06 2.83
N MET A 162 1.87 -12.77 3.48
CA MET A 162 0.52 -12.31 3.79
C MET A 162 0.26 -12.41 5.28
N VAL A 163 -0.43 -11.41 5.82
CA VAL A 163 -0.93 -11.40 7.19
C VAL A 163 -2.39 -10.97 7.15
N LEU A 164 -3.25 -11.73 7.80
CA LEU A 164 -4.68 -11.46 7.89
C LEU A 164 -5.12 -11.51 9.36
N SER A 165 -5.71 -10.43 9.86
CA SER A 165 -6.30 -10.38 11.20
C SER A 165 -7.77 -10.85 11.14
N TYR A 166 -8.05 -12.00 11.71
CA TYR A 166 -9.43 -12.48 11.82
C TYR A 166 -10.25 -11.61 12.79
N GLY A 167 -9.64 -11.08 13.83
CA GLY A 167 -10.31 -10.22 14.80
C GLY A 167 -10.95 -8.99 14.19
N GLU A 168 -10.35 -8.47 13.12
CA GLU A 168 -10.87 -7.30 12.38
C GLU A 168 -11.94 -7.69 11.36
N ILE A 169 -11.84 -8.85 10.75
CA ILE A 169 -12.71 -9.26 9.62
C ILE A 169 -13.98 -9.95 10.10
N LEU A 170 -13.88 -10.79 11.15
CA LEU A 170 -15.02 -11.57 11.63
C LEU A 170 -16.24 -10.75 12.05
N PRO A 171 -16.10 -9.62 12.76
CA PRO A 171 -17.23 -8.77 13.11
C PRO A 171 -17.99 -8.23 11.89
N MET A 172 -17.30 -8.12 10.75
CA MET A 172 -17.85 -7.58 9.52
C MET A 172 -18.58 -8.63 8.66
N MET A 173 -18.40 -9.90 8.93
CA MET A 173 -19.05 -10.96 8.16
C MET A 173 -20.55 -11.09 8.46
N ASN A 174 -21.09 -10.33 9.41
CA ASN A 174 -22.52 -10.25 9.81
C ASN A 174 -23.37 -11.49 9.49
N ASN A 175 -22.81 -12.68 9.75
CA ASN A 175 -23.50 -13.94 9.51
C ASN A 175 -23.85 -14.58 10.85
N PRO A 176 -25.15 -14.55 11.26
CA PRO A 176 -25.58 -15.10 12.54
C PRO A 176 -25.21 -16.58 12.72
N MET A 177 -25.14 -17.32 11.63
CA MET A 177 -24.75 -18.73 11.65
C MET A 177 -23.26 -18.90 12.00
N LEU A 178 -22.39 -18.05 11.44
CA LEU A 178 -20.97 -18.04 11.78
C LEU A 178 -20.76 -17.58 13.23
N SER A 179 -21.45 -16.52 13.67
CA SER A 179 -21.32 -15.97 15.03
C SER A 179 -21.70 -16.98 16.13
N SER A 180 -22.53 -17.97 15.82
CA SER A 180 -22.94 -19.02 16.77
C SER A 180 -21.98 -20.22 16.85
N MET A 181 -20.95 -20.27 16.00
CA MET A 181 -19.99 -21.38 16.00
C MET A 181 -18.93 -21.18 17.10
N PRO A 182 -18.72 -22.17 17.99
CA PRO A 182 -17.70 -22.08 19.05
C PRO A 182 -16.28 -21.78 18.54
N MET A 183 -15.97 -22.21 17.32
CA MET A 183 -14.69 -21.96 16.67
C MET A 183 -14.43 -20.47 16.41
N MET A 184 -15.49 -19.65 16.26
CA MET A 184 -15.36 -18.21 15.99
C MET A 184 -14.77 -17.45 17.20
N ASP A 185 -15.05 -17.91 18.43
CA ASP A 185 -14.44 -17.30 19.62
C ASP A 185 -12.92 -17.56 19.65
N ALA A 186 -12.47 -18.70 19.18
CA ALA A 186 -11.04 -19.02 19.09
C ALA A 186 -10.32 -18.21 18.00
N LEU A 187 -11.05 -17.74 16.98
CA LEU A 187 -10.50 -16.92 15.91
C LEU A 187 -10.50 -15.41 16.24
N LYS A 188 -11.20 -14.99 17.32
CA LYS A 188 -11.12 -13.61 17.80
C LYS A 188 -9.70 -13.32 18.27
N GLY A 189 -9.02 -12.41 17.60
CA GLY A 189 -7.63 -12.06 17.86
C GLY A 189 -6.60 -13.01 17.23
N ALA A 190 -7.02 -14.05 16.52
CA ALA A 190 -6.10 -14.89 15.75
C ALA A 190 -5.63 -14.17 14.50
N MET A 191 -4.38 -14.38 14.15
CA MET A 191 -3.79 -13.94 12.90
C MET A 191 -3.47 -15.14 12.02
N MET A 192 -3.87 -15.07 10.76
CA MET A 192 -3.37 -15.98 9.74
C MET A 192 -2.12 -15.37 9.11
N VAL A 193 -1.07 -16.12 9.06
CA VAL A 193 0.14 -15.79 8.33
C VAL A 193 0.30 -16.76 7.17
N GLY A 194 0.74 -16.26 6.03
CA GLY A 194 0.89 -17.10 4.85
C GLY A 194 1.96 -16.59 3.90
N SER A 195 2.29 -17.42 2.92
CA SER A 195 3.22 -17.06 1.87
C SER A 195 2.82 -17.61 0.51
N VAL A 196 3.31 -16.95 -0.51
CA VAL A 196 3.26 -17.44 -1.89
C VAL A 196 4.67 -17.37 -2.47
N ASN A 197 5.11 -18.46 -3.10
CA ASN A 197 6.39 -18.55 -3.79
C ASN A 197 6.18 -19.01 -5.23
N PHE A 198 6.82 -18.32 -6.16
CA PHE A 198 6.78 -18.64 -7.59
C PHE A 198 8.00 -19.48 -7.97
N GLU A 199 7.82 -20.79 -8.04
CA GLU A 199 8.85 -21.72 -8.42
C GLU A 199 8.71 -22.12 -9.92
N LYS A 200 9.74 -22.72 -10.49
CA LYS A 200 9.69 -23.16 -11.89
C LYS A 200 8.58 -24.19 -12.09
N GLY A 201 7.53 -23.79 -12.80
CA GLY A 201 6.40 -24.66 -13.17
C GLY A 201 5.33 -24.87 -12.09
N ARG A 202 5.44 -24.20 -10.92
CA ARG A 202 4.42 -24.27 -9.87
C ARG A 202 4.36 -23.01 -9.02
N ILE A 203 3.23 -22.83 -8.35
CA ILE A 203 3.05 -21.84 -7.27
C ILE A 203 2.91 -22.64 -5.97
N VAL A 204 3.70 -22.28 -4.98
CA VAL A 204 3.65 -22.90 -3.63
C VAL A 204 3.02 -21.89 -2.69
N THR A 205 1.99 -22.31 -1.96
CA THR A 205 1.31 -21.50 -0.95
C THR A 205 1.33 -22.22 0.39
N GLU A 206 1.63 -21.49 1.45
CA GLU A 206 1.58 -21.98 2.84
C GLU A 206 0.73 -21.01 3.66
N ALA A 207 0.00 -21.53 4.64
CA ALA A 207 -0.75 -20.71 5.59
C ALA A 207 -0.80 -21.42 6.95
N ALA A 208 -0.76 -20.61 8.02
CA ALA A 208 -0.93 -21.03 9.41
C ALA A 208 -1.78 -20.00 10.18
N VAL A 209 -2.49 -20.45 11.19
CA VAL A 209 -3.29 -19.65 12.13
C VAL A 209 -2.73 -19.81 13.53
#